data_a4c6f64da8cc3edb4b40b8951f3974f1
#
_entry.id   a4c6f64da8cc3edb4b40b8951f3974f1
#
_cell.length_a   1.000
_cell.length_b   1.000
_cell.length_c   1.000
_cell.angle_alpha   90.00
_cell.angle_beta   90.00
_cell.angle_gamma   90.00
#
_symmetry.space_group_name_H-M   'P 1'
#
loop_
_entity.id
_entity.type
_entity.pdbx_description
1 polymer ?
#
loop_
_entity_poly.entity_id
_entity_poly.type
_entity_poly.pdbx_seq_one_letter_code
_entity_poly.pdbx_strand_id
1 'polypeptide(L)'
;MKKRLFSLVLVLALCLGLTVPVMAAEPEDASYYGASTWTNHTAYGLSGIKISKSSNAADRKAFEEATGLTVFSQKEVFVIGDSPKGGVFTQEYLGLKDSTGTVVFPAEFTSMEYIGENRIVANRSDKTRKDEATKSWAELGFGVYTTNGAELFPPSAASIAFANKDNRTFLITPMAGNGKTFDNISTVGMEQIFYLKTCVGLYDWDFKELLSPKTYAYIEYMQDGYYLIREGHAEADGTCYWSYGIYKYGTGVVIPCQREIGISYLGSDMFRVRTAPFCYGAVDGSGRQVLPAIYAGIRSYSNGYFAVAIPRSEQYRQRAIKENSPTESYDNRHGSGDTSDTEGYLTMGIVDAKGTVYSSFDHDLAYIGEDGRAYLKRWNGGHEKYYPYPNMAGWNQLFHIVKTYNIETISLSSPTPTGKTITDILGERGITIDGTSIPSTPVSSTVGGFTDVKESDYFADAVLWAVEKNITSGTSKTVFSPGATCNKAQILTFLWRANGSPEPAETNPFIDIKTADYFYKAALWAAEKGVVFGSTFGANTDCTRAMTMEYMWKVAGSPAPAGKADFTDVPADADYAQAVAWAVENEITSGTGGSNFSPAATCTRGQIVTFLHRAMGK
;
A
#
# COMPACT_ATOMS: atom_id res chain seq x y z
N MET A 1 -16.70 51.30 -2.11
CA MET A 1 -16.12 51.47 -3.46
C MET A 1 -15.02 50.45 -3.78
N LYS A 2 -14.13 50.08 -2.84
CA LYS A 2 -13.01 49.13 -3.16
C LYS A 2 -13.45 47.70 -3.52
N LYS A 3 -14.54 47.17 -2.94
CA LYS A 3 -15.04 45.81 -3.27
C LYS A 3 -15.63 45.71 -4.71
N ARG A 4 -16.19 46.78 -5.24
CA ARG A 4 -16.71 46.80 -6.64
C ARG A 4 -15.58 46.89 -7.67
N LEU A 5 -14.44 47.50 -7.31
CA LEU A 5 -13.29 47.62 -8.20
C LEU A 5 -12.59 46.26 -8.37
N PHE A 6 -12.50 45.45 -7.29
CA PHE A 6 -11.88 44.13 -7.35
C PHE A 6 -12.68 43.12 -8.20
N SER A 7 -14.03 43.15 -8.08
CA SER A 7 -14.89 42.33 -8.96
C SER A 7 -14.83 42.75 -10.40
N LEU A 8 -14.65 44.04 -10.68
CA LEU A 8 -14.57 44.55 -12.06
C LEU A 8 -13.23 44.17 -12.72
N VAL A 9 -12.14 44.20 -11.97
CA VAL A 9 -10.80 43.78 -12.44
C VAL A 9 -10.77 42.28 -12.71
N LEU A 10 -11.40 41.45 -11.88
CA LEU A 10 -11.47 40.00 -12.10
C LEU A 10 -12.30 39.64 -13.33
N VAL A 11 -13.43 40.34 -13.56
CA VAL A 11 -14.27 40.14 -14.75
C VAL A 11 -13.54 40.62 -16.02
N LEU A 12 -12.79 41.73 -15.96
CA LEU A 12 -12.01 42.22 -17.10
C LEU A 12 -10.84 41.29 -17.43
N ALA A 13 -10.16 40.69 -16.43
CA ALA A 13 -9.08 39.74 -16.65
C ALA A 13 -9.58 38.44 -17.30
N LEU A 14 -10.78 37.97 -16.93
CA LEU A 14 -11.43 36.81 -17.55
C LEU A 14 -11.87 37.07 -18.98
N CYS A 15 -12.28 38.31 -19.30
CA CYS A 15 -12.68 38.70 -20.69
C CYS A 15 -11.50 38.91 -21.63
N LEU A 16 -10.29 39.17 -21.12
CA LEU A 16 -9.09 39.43 -21.91
C LEU A 16 -8.16 38.23 -22.07
N GLY A 17 -8.53 37.04 -21.51
CA GLY A 17 -7.70 35.83 -21.58
C GLY A 17 -6.33 35.97 -20.87
N LEU A 18 -6.18 36.98 -20.02
CA LEU A 18 -5.00 37.15 -19.18
C LEU A 18 -5.13 36.19 -18.00
N THR A 19 -4.26 35.18 -17.94
CA THR A 19 -4.08 34.39 -16.75
C THR A 19 -3.58 35.30 -15.62
N VAL A 20 -4.50 35.68 -14.72
CA VAL A 20 -4.09 36.24 -13.45
C VAL A 20 -3.34 35.08 -12.78
N PRO A 21 -2.08 35.25 -12.35
CA PRO A 21 -1.45 34.22 -11.55
C PRO A 21 -2.34 34.07 -10.32
N VAL A 22 -3.03 32.94 -10.24
CA VAL A 22 -3.63 32.48 -9.00
C VAL A 22 -2.42 32.31 -8.09
N MET A 23 -2.25 33.21 -7.13
CA MET A 23 -1.35 32.93 -6.01
C MET A 23 -1.87 31.61 -5.46
N ALA A 24 -1.13 30.54 -5.69
CA ALA A 24 -1.43 29.25 -5.11
C ALA A 24 -1.67 29.52 -3.62
N ALA A 25 -2.85 29.15 -3.14
CA ALA A 25 -3.12 29.22 -1.73
C ALA A 25 -1.96 28.51 -1.05
N GLU A 26 -1.27 29.18 -0.13
CA GLU A 26 -0.19 28.52 0.63
C GLU A 26 -0.78 27.23 1.16
N PRO A 27 -0.11 26.08 0.98
CA PRO A 27 -0.57 24.86 1.61
C PRO A 27 -0.66 25.19 3.10
N GLU A 28 -1.85 25.04 3.66
CA GLU A 28 -2.06 25.26 5.08
C GLU A 28 -0.95 24.54 5.86
N ASP A 29 -0.33 25.22 6.79
CA ASP A 29 0.90 24.89 7.49
C ASP A 29 0.75 23.72 8.48
N ALA A 30 -0.13 22.76 8.18
CA ALA A 30 -0.47 21.62 8.99
C ALA A 30 0.60 20.52 9.03
N SER A 31 1.69 20.62 8.27
CA SER A 31 2.61 19.51 8.09
C SER A 31 4.05 19.74 8.52
N TYR A 32 4.36 20.84 9.16
CA TYR A 32 5.74 21.08 9.57
C TYR A 32 6.21 20.13 10.68
N TYR A 33 5.33 19.76 11.52
CA TYR A 33 5.50 18.70 12.50
C TYR A 33 4.61 17.58 12.03
N GLY A 34 5.16 16.39 11.90
CA GLY A 34 4.32 15.21 11.67
C GLY A 34 3.22 15.17 12.73
N ALA A 35 2.31 16.11 12.62
CA ALA A 35 1.03 16.01 13.24
C ALA A 35 0.49 14.70 12.67
N SER A 36 0.70 13.63 13.45
CA SER A 36 -0.36 12.69 13.59
C SER A 36 -1.53 13.54 14.06
N THR A 37 -2.14 14.28 13.13
CA THR A 37 -3.52 14.61 13.30
C THR A 37 -4.14 13.25 13.50
N TRP A 38 -4.48 12.96 14.74
CA TRP A 38 -5.44 11.96 15.12
C TRP A 38 -6.78 12.41 14.51
N THR A 39 -6.80 12.61 13.21
CA THR A 39 -8.03 12.59 12.47
C THR A 39 -8.49 11.18 12.64
N ASN A 40 -9.50 11.02 13.50
CA ASN A 40 -10.37 9.86 13.45
C ASN A 40 -10.47 9.50 12.00
N HIS A 41 -9.98 8.26 11.63
CA HIS A 41 -10.14 7.81 10.28
C HIS A 41 -11.58 8.01 9.93
N THR A 42 -11.88 9.00 9.15
CA THR A 42 -13.05 8.99 8.32
C THR A 42 -12.76 7.88 7.31
N ALA A 43 -12.97 6.63 7.76
CA ALA A 43 -13.32 5.58 6.84
C ALA A 43 -14.41 6.21 5.99
N TYR A 44 -14.10 6.49 4.72
CA TYR A 44 -15.09 7.09 3.83
C TYR A 44 -16.25 6.12 3.80
N GLY A 45 -17.42 6.56 4.30
CA GLY A 45 -18.61 5.73 4.23
C GLY A 45 -18.73 5.18 2.82
N LEU A 46 -19.34 4.05 2.66
CA LEU A 46 -19.48 3.38 1.35
C LEU A 46 -20.14 4.27 0.29
N SER A 47 -20.82 5.36 0.74
CA SER A 47 -21.49 6.36 -0.13
C SER A 47 -22.50 5.74 -1.09
N GLY A 48 -23.01 4.55 -0.73
CA GLY A 48 -24.02 3.84 -1.48
C GLY A 48 -25.44 4.26 -1.12
N ILE A 49 -26.41 3.60 -1.75
CA ILE A 49 -27.83 3.75 -1.41
C ILE A 49 -28.15 2.79 -0.28
N LYS A 50 -28.39 3.34 0.90
CA LYS A 50 -28.56 2.57 2.14
C LYS A 50 -30.02 2.44 2.55
N ILE A 51 -30.38 1.23 2.96
CA ILE A 51 -31.66 0.93 3.62
C ILE A 51 -31.45 0.27 4.99
N SER A 52 -32.35 0.55 5.90
CA SER A 52 -32.47 -0.09 7.22
C SER A 52 -33.94 -0.17 7.62
N LYS A 53 -34.20 -0.75 8.78
CA LYS A 53 -35.56 -0.78 9.33
C LYS A 53 -36.20 0.62 9.49
N SER A 54 -35.41 1.66 9.66
CA SER A 54 -35.87 3.05 9.83
C SER A 54 -35.95 3.84 8.52
N SER A 55 -35.58 3.26 7.38
CA SER A 55 -35.62 3.93 6.08
C SER A 55 -37.05 4.24 5.64
N ASN A 56 -37.24 5.45 5.14
CA ASN A 56 -38.51 5.92 4.61
C ASN A 56 -38.82 5.28 3.25
N ALA A 57 -40.02 5.55 2.70
CA ALA A 57 -40.44 5.00 1.42
C ALA A 57 -39.59 5.48 0.24
N ALA A 58 -39.05 6.71 0.30
CA ALA A 58 -38.21 7.24 -0.77
C ALA A 58 -36.84 6.52 -0.81
N ASP A 59 -36.22 6.27 0.36
CA ASP A 59 -34.96 5.53 0.45
C ASP A 59 -35.12 4.10 -0.08
N ARG A 60 -36.21 3.41 0.32
CA ARG A 60 -36.52 2.06 -0.16
C ARG A 60 -36.71 2.05 -1.66
N LYS A 61 -37.47 3.00 -2.21
CA LYS A 61 -37.70 3.12 -3.65
C LYS A 61 -36.40 3.35 -4.41
N ALA A 62 -35.53 4.25 -3.94
CA ALA A 62 -34.24 4.51 -4.56
C ALA A 62 -33.36 3.25 -4.58
N PHE A 63 -33.36 2.46 -3.50
CA PHE A 63 -32.65 1.20 -3.41
C PHE A 63 -33.22 0.15 -4.39
N GLU A 64 -34.54 0.03 -4.46
CA GLU A 64 -35.23 -0.89 -5.39
C GLU A 64 -34.95 -0.53 -6.85
N GLU A 65 -35.02 0.76 -7.21
CA GLU A 65 -34.69 1.25 -8.55
C GLU A 65 -33.23 0.95 -8.94
N ALA A 66 -32.30 1.11 -7.99
CA ALA A 66 -30.87 0.89 -8.23
C ALA A 66 -30.49 -0.60 -8.32
N THR A 67 -31.15 -1.45 -7.57
CA THR A 67 -30.84 -2.90 -7.49
C THR A 67 -31.70 -3.76 -8.41
N GLY A 68 -32.87 -3.28 -8.82
CA GLY A 68 -33.89 -4.08 -9.50
C GLY A 68 -34.61 -5.09 -8.59
N LEU A 69 -34.40 -4.98 -7.26
CA LEU A 69 -34.96 -5.91 -6.26
C LEU A 69 -36.01 -5.19 -5.42
N THR A 70 -37.06 -5.92 -4.99
CA THR A 70 -38.11 -5.39 -4.12
C THR A 70 -37.80 -5.69 -2.66
N VAL A 71 -37.80 -4.64 -1.82
CA VAL A 71 -37.56 -4.74 -0.38
C VAL A 71 -38.81 -5.27 0.33
N PHE A 72 -38.65 -6.30 1.13
CA PHE A 72 -39.67 -6.74 2.08
C PHE A 72 -39.11 -6.84 3.48
N SER A 73 -39.97 -6.86 4.48
CA SER A 73 -39.55 -7.02 5.87
C SER A 73 -40.34 -8.07 6.60
N GLN A 74 -39.73 -8.69 7.60
CA GLN A 74 -40.34 -9.62 8.53
C GLN A 74 -40.13 -9.13 9.95
N LYS A 75 -41.19 -9.14 10.76
CA LYS A 75 -41.10 -8.79 12.17
C LYS A 75 -40.96 -10.05 13.02
N GLU A 76 -39.98 -10.05 13.89
CA GLU A 76 -39.75 -11.12 14.84
C GLU A 76 -40.03 -10.59 16.27
N VAL A 77 -40.69 -11.42 17.07
CA VAL A 77 -41.06 -11.08 18.43
C VAL A 77 -40.14 -11.78 19.42
N PHE A 78 -39.50 -11.01 20.26
CA PHE A 78 -38.60 -11.50 21.32
C PHE A 78 -39.26 -11.30 22.69
N VAL A 79 -39.41 -12.40 23.42
CA VAL A 79 -39.85 -12.39 24.82
C VAL A 79 -38.64 -12.63 25.70
N ILE A 80 -38.32 -11.69 26.60
CA ILE A 80 -37.16 -11.75 27.45
C ILE A 80 -37.55 -11.91 28.93
N GLY A 81 -37.03 -12.99 29.53
CA GLY A 81 -37.00 -13.25 30.97
C GLY A 81 -38.31 -13.77 31.59
N ASP A 82 -38.16 -14.61 32.59
CA ASP A 82 -39.22 -15.09 33.50
C ASP A 82 -39.55 -14.05 34.59
N SER A 83 -39.02 -12.84 34.48
CA SER A 83 -39.27 -11.76 35.43
C SER A 83 -40.62 -11.07 35.17
N PRO A 84 -41.37 -10.68 36.20
CA PRO A 84 -42.62 -9.88 36.07
C PRO A 84 -42.41 -8.55 35.32
N LYS A 85 -41.16 -8.16 35.04
CA LYS A 85 -40.78 -7.04 34.19
C LYS A 85 -40.29 -7.44 32.83
N GLY A 86 -40.47 -8.71 32.43
CA GLY A 86 -40.17 -9.24 31.10
C GLY A 86 -40.92 -8.44 30.05
N GLY A 87 -40.21 -7.97 29.03
CA GLY A 87 -40.76 -7.17 27.94
C GLY A 87 -40.87 -8.01 26.66
N VAL A 88 -41.89 -7.67 25.87
CA VAL A 88 -42.04 -8.16 24.50
C VAL A 88 -41.42 -7.11 23.57
N PHE A 89 -40.42 -7.51 22.77
CA PHE A 89 -39.74 -6.64 21.85
C PHE A 89 -39.94 -7.15 20.42
N THR A 90 -40.20 -6.23 19.51
CA THR A 90 -40.34 -6.54 18.09
C THR A 90 -39.18 -5.97 17.33
N GLN A 91 -38.45 -6.82 16.61
CA GLN A 91 -37.40 -6.43 15.69
C GLN A 91 -37.83 -6.69 14.25
N GLU A 92 -37.46 -5.80 13.35
CA GLU A 92 -37.75 -5.91 11.92
C GLU A 92 -36.47 -6.23 11.17
N TYR A 93 -36.52 -7.26 10.32
CA TYR A 93 -35.44 -7.71 9.46
C TYR A 93 -35.84 -7.51 8.00
N LEU A 94 -34.88 -7.07 7.19
CA LEU A 94 -35.05 -6.83 5.76
C LEU A 94 -34.67 -8.05 4.93
N GLY A 95 -35.38 -8.24 3.84
CA GLY A 95 -35.10 -9.21 2.78
C GLY A 95 -35.36 -8.59 1.41
N LEU A 96 -34.91 -9.26 0.35
CA LEU A 96 -35.11 -8.82 -1.03
C LEU A 96 -35.69 -9.92 -1.90
N LYS A 97 -36.56 -9.52 -2.84
CA LYS A 97 -37.14 -10.39 -3.87
C LYS A 97 -36.82 -9.88 -5.25
N ASP A 98 -36.70 -10.79 -6.20
CA ASP A 98 -36.57 -10.44 -7.61
C ASP A 98 -37.91 -10.02 -8.24
N SER A 99 -37.92 -9.67 -9.51
CA SER A 99 -39.08 -9.26 -10.27
C SER A 99 -40.14 -10.36 -10.42
N THR A 100 -39.77 -11.63 -10.16
CA THR A 100 -40.71 -12.78 -10.17
C THR A 100 -41.36 -13.03 -8.81
N GLY A 101 -40.91 -12.32 -7.76
CA GLY A 101 -41.31 -12.50 -6.37
C GLY A 101 -40.53 -13.59 -5.63
N THR A 102 -39.49 -14.16 -6.26
CA THR A 102 -38.60 -15.13 -5.62
C THR A 102 -37.70 -14.42 -4.61
N VAL A 103 -37.57 -15.01 -3.41
CA VAL A 103 -36.70 -14.45 -2.36
C VAL A 103 -35.25 -14.69 -2.74
N VAL A 104 -34.52 -13.59 -2.99
CA VAL A 104 -33.06 -13.56 -3.24
C VAL A 104 -32.29 -13.42 -1.93
N PHE A 105 -32.78 -12.54 -1.04
CA PHE A 105 -32.22 -12.36 0.30
C PHE A 105 -33.33 -12.67 1.33
N PRO A 106 -33.14 -13.66 2.22
CA PRO A 106 -34.06 -13.91 3.31
C PRO A 106 -34.14 -12.70 4.25
N ALA A 107 -35.23 -12.56 4.99
CA ALA A 107 -35.42 -11.49 5.96
C ALA A 107 -34.52 -11.73 7.22
N GLU A 108 -33.22 -11.51 7.09
CA GLU A 108 -32.21 -11.76 8.10
C GLU A 108 -31.26 -10.55 8.27
N PHE A 109 -31.50 -9.45 7.57
CA PHE A 109 -30.60 -8.32 7.53
C PHE A 109 -31.16 -7.11 8.30
N THR A 110 -30.29 -6.42 9.03
CA THR A 110 -30.65 -5.19 9.77
C THR A 110 -30.44 -3.94 8.94
N SER A 111 -29.51 -3.98 7.99
CA SER A 111 -29.24 -2.91 7.03
C SER A 111 -28.62 -3.49 5.75
N MET A 112 -28.81 -2.78 4.65
CA MET A 112 -28.20 -3.06 3.35
C MET A 112 -27.78 -1.75 2.69
N GLU A 113 -26.67 -1.77 1.96
CA GLU A 113 -26.18 -0.62 1.21
C GLU A 113 -25.72 -1.09 -0.18
N TYR A 114 -26.37 -0.58 -1.23
CA TYR A 114 -25.97 -0.84 -2.61
C TYR A 114 -24.83 0.08 -2.99
N ILE A 115 -23.65 -0.48 -3.28
CA ILE A 115 -22.43 0.25 -3.59
C ILE A 115 -22.10 0.31 -5.09
N GLY A 116 -23.05 -0.12 -5.94
CA GLY A 116 -22.88 -0.16 -7.41
C GLY A 116 -22.41 -1.51 -7.92
N GLU A 117 -22.39 -1.66 -9.24
CA GLU A 117 -21.88 -2.84 -9.97
C GLU A 117 -22.35 -4.18 -9.40
N ASN A 118 -23.65 -4.27 -9.12
CA ASN A 118 -24.30 -5.46 -8.56
C ASN A 118 -23.80 -5.89 -7.16
N ARG A 119 -23.28 -4.95 -6.34
CA ARG A 119 -22.79 -5.26 -4.99
C ARG A 119 -23.62 -4.62 -3.90
N ILE A 120 -23.99 -5.42 -2.92
CA ILE A 120 -24.72 -5.02 -1.72
C ILE A 120 -23.88 -5.40 -0.50
N VAL A 121 -23.54 -4.41 0.32
CA VAL A 121 -22.98 -4.61 1.66
C VAL A 121 -24.14 -4.71 2.64
N ALA A 122 -24.22 -5.79 3.41
CA ALA A 122 -25.35 -6.03 4.28
C ALA A 122 -24.95 -6.59 5.64
N ASN A 123 -25.57 -6.08 6.70
CA ASN A 123 -25.39 -6.58 8.07
C ASN A 123 -26.39 -7.70 8.33
N ARG A 124 -25.90 -8.92 8.50
CA ARG A 124 -26.68 -10.14 8.65
C ARG A 124 -26.79 -10.57 10.10
N SER A 125 -27.92 -11.15 10.48
CA SER A 125 -28.18 -11.72 11.79
C SER A 125 -28.30 -13.24 11.73
N ASP A 126 -27.87 -13.92 12.79
CA ASP A 126 -27.97 -15.37 12.97
C ASP A 126 -29.29 -15.72 13.66
N LYS A 127 -30.28 -16.19 12.91
CA LYS A 127 -31.58 -16.58 13.45
C LYS A 127 -31.55 -17.81 14.39
N THR A 128 -30.43 -18.50 14.49
CA THR A 128 -30.27 -19.64 15.40
C THR A 128 -29.82 -19.21 16.79
N ARG A 129 -29.30 -17.98 16.95
CA ARG A 129 -28.81 -17.44 18.23
C ARG A 129 -29.50 -16.15 18.61
N LYS A 130 -30.03 -16.10 19.83
CA LYS A 130 -30.58 -14.88 20.43
C LYS A 130 -29.51 -14.15 21.22
N ASP A 131 -29.45 -12.85 21.06
CA ASP A 131 -28.68 -11.95 21.94
C ASP A 131 -29.62 -11.35 22.96
N GLU A 132 -29.52 -11.77 24.20
CA GLU A 132 -30.37 -11.29 25.29
C GLU A 132 -30.10 -9.85 25.68
N ALA A 133 -28.89 -9.34 25.45
CA ALA A 133 -28.52 -7.96 25.77
C ALA A 133 -29.16 -6.96 24.79
N THR A 134 -29.12 -7.27 23.50
CA THR A 134 -29.68 -6.43 22.43
C THR A 134 -31.15 -6.72 22.13
N LYS A 135 -31.67 -7.84 22.65
CA LYS A 135 -33.05 -8.31 22.42
C LYS A 135 -33.35 -8.50 20.93
N SER A 136 -32.40 -9.13 20.25
CA SER A 136 -32.41 -9.39 18.81
C SER A 136 -31.76 -10.73 18.50
N TRP A 137 -31.73 -11.11 17.24
CA TRP A 137 -30.84 -12.19 16.77
C TRP A 137 -29.38 -11.71 16.88
N ALA A 138 -28.47 -12.64 17.18
CA ALA A 138 -27.05 -12.32 17.24
C ALA A 138 -26.57 -11.81 15.87
N GLU A 139 -25.78 -10.75 15.86
CA GLU A 139 -25.19 -10.24 14.64
C GLU A 139 -24.06 -11.16 14.16
N LEU A 140 -24.06 -11.47 12.86
CA LEU A 140 -22.93 -12.11 12.16
C LEU A 140 -21.96 -11.07 11.62
N GLY A 141 -22.42 -9.83 11.48
CA GLY A 141 -21.67 -8.71 10.94
C GLY A 141 -21.97 -8.42 9.47
N PHE A 142 -21.17 -7.54 8.90
CA PHE A 142 -21.28 -7.16 7.51
C PHE A 142 -20.68 -8.22 6.60
N GLY A 143 -21.43 -8.55 5.55
CA GLY A 143 -20.99 -9.33 4.41
C GLY A 143 -21.22 -8.56 3.11
N VAL A 144 -20.73 -9.08 2.01
CA VAL A 144 -20.92 -8.51 0.67
C VAL A 144 -21.52 -9.56 -0.25
N TYR A 145 -22.52 -9.15 -0.99
CA TYR A 145 -23.30 -10.01 -1.85
C TYR A 145 -23.50 -9.37 -3.23
N THR A 146 -23.67 -10.18 -4.23
CA THR A 146 -24.18 -9.70 -5.52
C THR A 146 -25.70 -9.51 -5.46
N THR A 147 -26.28 -8.72 -6.37
CA THR A 147 -27.75 -8.52 -6.42
C THR A 147 -28.54 -9.82 -6.69
N ASN A 148 -27.88 -10.88 -7.17
CA ASN A 148 -28.50 -12.22 -7.31
C ASN A 148 -28.33 -13.11 -6.07
N GLY A 149 -27.78 -12.56 -4.97
CA GLY A 149 -27.65 -13.25 -3.69
C GLY A 149 -26.37 -14.06 -3.49
N ALA A 150 -25.45 -14.09 -4.47
CA ALA A 150 -24.18 -14.78 -4.28
C ALA A 150 -23.29 -14.01 -3.29
N GLU A 151 -22.69 -14.73 -2.34
CA GLU A 151 -21.80 -14.17 -1.33
C GLU A 151 -20.40 -13.94 -1.92
N LEU A 152 -19.92 -12.69 -1.88
CA LEU A 152 -18.56 -12.29 -2.27
C LEU A 152 -17.63 -12.20 -1.06
N PHE A 153 -18.17 -11.79 0.09
CA PHE A 153 -17.47 -11.73 1.37
C PHE A 153 -18.42 -12.21 2.48
N PRO A 154 -17.99 -13.13 3.35
CA PRO A 154 -18.86 -13.70 4.38
C PRO A 154 -19.26 -12.63 5.42
N PRO A 155 -20.43 -12.78 6.08
CA PRO A 155 -20.90 -11.86 7.11
C PRO A 155 -20.07 -12.01 8.39
N SER A 156 -18.86 -11.46 8.40
CA SER A 156 -17.88 -11.59 9.47
C SER A 156 -17.16 -10.28 9.80
N ALA A 157 -17.51 -9.20 9.13
CA ALA A 157 -16.91 -7.89 9.36
C ALA A 157 -17.69 -7.06 10.38
N ALA A 158 -16.98 -6.40 11.31
CA ALA A 158 -17.55 -5.37 12.18
C ALA A 158 -17.82 -4.08 11.38
N SER A 159 -16.96 -3.79 10.40
CA SER A 159 -17.15 -2.67 9.47
C SER A 159 -16.52 -2.95 8.12
N ILE A 160 -17.12 -2.37 7.08
CA ILE A 160 -16.59 -2.31 5.71
C ILE A 160 -16.67 -0.85 5.27
N ALA A 161 -15.56 -0.28 4.82
CA ALA A 161 -15.49 1.10 4.38
C ALA A 161 -14.53 1.23 3.21
N PHE A 162 -14.67 2.26 2.37
CA PHE A 162 -13.67 2.54 1.35
C PHE A 162 -12.34 2.97 1.99
N ALA A 163 -11.25 2.34 1.60
CA ALA A 163 -9.91 2.84 1.83
C ALA A 163 -9.55 3.92 0.81
N ASN A 164 -9.89 3.67 -0.46
CA ASN A 164 -9.80 4.62 -1.54
C ASN A 164 -10.87 4.30 -2.60
N LYS A 165 -11.60 5.32 -3.04
CA LYS A 165 -12.68 5.16 -4.03
C LYS A 165 -12.15 4.98 -5.46
N ASP A 166 -11.06 5.66 -5.80
CA ASP A 166 -10.51 5.63 -7.16
C ASP A 166 -9.89 4.26 -7.45
N ASN A 167 -9.17 3.70 -6.47
CA ASN A 167 -8.61 2.35 -6.55
C ASN A 167 -9.61 1.27 -6.17
N ARG A 168 -10.84 1.65 -5.75
CA ARG A 168 -11.90 0.71 -5.32
C ARG A 168 -11.42 -0.30 -4.29
N THR A 169 -10.71 0.18 -3.28
CA THR A 169 -10.19 -0.64 -2.19
C THR A 169 -10.98 -0.42 -0.92
N PHE A 170 -11.10 -1.48 -0.11
CA PHE A 170 -11.86 -1.48 1.12
C PHE A 170 -10.99 -1.76 2.33
N LEU A 171 -11.27 -1.07 3.43
CA LEU A 171 -10.83 -1.46 4.77
C LEU A 171 -11.92 -2.33 5.39
N ILE A 172 -11.54 -3.52 5.83
CA ILE A 172 -12.43 -4.44 6.52
C ILE A 172 -11.87 -4.72 7.91
N THR A 173 -12.68 -4.41 8.92
CA THR A 173 -12.40 -4.78 10.31
C THR A 173 -13.20 -6.03 10.65
N PRO A 174 -12.58 -7.15 11.00
CA PRO A 174 -13.30 -8.37 11.38
C PRO A 174 -14.04 -8.21 12.70
N MET A 175 -15.12 -8.96 12.89
CA MET A 175 -15.80 -9.07 14.18
C MET A 175 -14.87 -9.72 15.20
N ALA A 176 -14.85 -9.21 16.43
CA ALA A 176 -14.20 -9.89 17.53
C ALA A 176 -14.87 -11.25 17.79
N GLY A 177 -14.06 -12.28 18.08
CA GLY A 177 -14.49 -13.68 18.17
C GLY A 177 -15.48 -13.99 19.30
N ASN A 178 -16.51 -13.24 19.52
CA ASN A 178 -17.71 -13.51 20.32
C ASN A 178 -18.89 -12.62 19.87
N GLY A 179 -18.85 -12.04 18.66
CA GLY A 179 -19.90 -11.13 18.17
C GLY A 179 -19.93 -9.76 18.89
N LYS A 180 -18.88 -9.42 19.65
CA LYS A 180 -18.72 -8.09 20.26
C LYS A 180 -17.95 -7.20 19.32
N THR A 181 -18.51 -6.04 19.00
CA THR A 181 -17.79 -4.96 18.32
C THR A 181 -16.75 -4.38 19.28
N PHE A 182 -15.60 -3.93 18.74
CA PHE A 182 -14.57 -3.26 19.55
C PHE A 182 -15.04 -1.97 20.23
N ASP A 183 -16.22 -1.46 19.90
CA ASP A 183 -16.82 -0.26 20.50
C ASP A 183 -17.13 -0.37 22.00
N ASN A 184 -17.06 -1.56 22.60
CA ASN A 184 -17.28 -1.77 24.04
C ASN A 184 -16.00 -1.86 24.88
N ILE A 185 -14.86 -1.43 24.35
CA ILE A 185 -13.57 -1.41 25.08
C ILE A 185 -13.39 -0.12 25.93
N SER A 186 -14.45 0.56 26.29
CA SER A 186 -14.39 1.78 27.12
C SER A 186 -13.88 1.57 28.56
N THR A 187 -13.62 0.34 28.98
CA THR A 187 -13.18 0.02 30.36
C THR A 187 -11.75 -0.53 30.45
N VAL A 188 -11.08 -0.77 29.33
CA VAL A 188 -9.68 -1.17 29.32
C VAL A 188 -8.86 0.08 29.03
N GLY A 189 -7.84 0.39 29.85
CA GLY A 189 -7.03 1.61 29.67
C GLY A 189 -6.55 1.75 28.24
N MET A 190 -6.47 3.00 27.74
CA MET A 190 -6.12 3.29 26.33
C MET A 190 -4.86 2.58 25.84
N GLU A 191 -3.93 2.32 26.72
CA GLU A 191 -2.70 1.55 26.46
C GLU A 191 -2.98 0.09 26.07
N GLN A 192 -3.94 -0.59 26.67
CA GLN A 192 -4.28 -1.97 26.32
C GLN A 192 -5.13 -2.09 25.05
N ILE A 193 -5.87 -1.03 24.69
CA ILE A 193 -6.64 -0.99 23.44
C ILE A 193 -5.73 -0.99 22.22
N PHE A 194 -4.57 -0.37 22.30
CA PHE A 194 -3.57 -0.34 21.23
C PHE A 194 -2.91 -1.70 20.99
N TYR A 195 -2.98 -2.63 21.94
CA TYR A 195 -2.31 -3.94 21.91
C TYR A 195 -3.23 -5.11 21.64
N LEU A 196 -4.50 -4.95 21.87
CA LEU A 196 -5.47 -5.88 21.37
C LEU A 196 -5.55 -5.67 19.87
N LYS A 197 -4.78 -6.46 19.12
CA LYS A 197 -4.78 -6.68 17.67
C LYS A 197 -6.04 -6.09 17.01
N THR A 198 -6.05 -4.80 16.82
CA THR A 198 -7.05 -4.14 15.99
C THR A 198 -6.73 -4.54 14.58
N CYS A 199 -7.44 -5.54 14.11
CA CYS A 199 -7.17 -6.18 12.87
C CYS A 199 -7.88 -5.39 11.78
N VAL A 200 -7.15 -4.72 10.91
CA VAL A 200 -7.69 -4.08 9.71
C VAL A 200 -7.04 -4.73 8.49
N GLY A 201 -7.86 -5.23 7.57
CA GLY A 201 -7.41 -5.75 6.29
C GLY A 201 -7.71 -4.77 5.16
N LEU A 202 -6.88 -4.80 4.13
CA LEU A 202 -7.12 -4.12 2.86
C LEU A 202 -7.59 -5.15 1.83
N TYR A 203 -8.66 -4.82 1.12
CA TYR A 203 -9.27 -5.68 0.10
C TYR A 203 -9.49 -4.90 -1.19
N ASP A 204 -9.42 -5.58 -2.32
CA ASP A 204 -9.75 -5.00 -3.61
C ASP A 204 -11.27 -4.98 -3.86
N TRP A 205 -11.68 -4.55 -5.07
CA TRP A 205 -13.08 -4.48 -5.47
C TRP A 205 -13.79 -5.84 -5.49
N ASP A 206 -13.05 -6.91 -5.74
CA ASP A 206 -13.58 -8.29 -5.75
C ASP A 206 -13.47 -8.96 -4.37
N PHE A 207 -13.17 -8.18 -3.33
CA PHE A 207 -13.01 -8.62 -1.94
C PHE A 207 -11.89 -9.65 -1.75
N LYS A 208 -10.91 -9.64 -2.65
CA LYS A 208 -9.66 -10.37 -2.46
C LYS A 208 -8.80 -9.64 -1.44
N GLU A 209 -8.27 -10.38 -0.48
CA GLU A 209 -7.37 -9.85 0.55
C GLU A 209 -6.05 -9.39 -0.09
N LEU A 210 -5.71 -8.11 0.08
CA LEU A 210 -4.45 -7.48 -0.31
C LEU A 210 -3.50 -7.40 0.88
N LEU A 211 -4.02 -7.03 2.06
CA LEU A 211 -3.31 -6.99 3.33
C LEU A 211 -4.13 -7.68 4.40
N SER A 212 -3.49 -8.59 5.13
CA SER A 212 -4.17 -9.42 6.12
C SER A 212 -4.59 -8.63 7.36
N PRO A 213 -5.86 -8.77 7.81
CA PRO A 213 -6.28 -8.18 9.06
C PRO A 213 -5.64 -8.82 10.31
N LYS A 214 -4.84 -9.88 10.14
CA LYS A 214 -4.10 -10.53 11.24
C LYS A 214 -2.75 -9.88 11.51
N THR A 215 -2.26 -9.05 10.61
CA THR A 215 -0.91 -8.48 10.64
C THR A 215 -0.94 -6.98 10.97
N TYR A 216 -1.85 -6.23 10.33
CA TYR A 216 -1.82 -4.78 10.40
C TYR A 216 -2.88 -4.24 11.35
N ALA A 217 -2.45 -3.38 12.25
CA ALA A 217 -3.32 -2.67 13.19
C ALA A 217 -3.92 -1.40 12.57
N TYR A 218 -3.32 -0.91 11.47
CA TYR A 218 -3.69 0.33 10.86
C TYR A 218 -3.27 0.40 9.40
N ILE A 219 -4.16 0.87 8.55
CA ILE A 219 -3.93 1.07 7.12
C ILE A 219 -4.58 2.39 6.72
N GLU A 220 -3.82 3.30 6.12
CA GLU A 220 -4.29 4.60 5.67
C GLU A 220 -3.87 4.87 4.24
N TYR A 221 -4.81 5.23 3.38
CA TYR A 221 -4.48 5.70 2.04
C TYR A 221 -3.76 7.06 2.12
N MET A 222 -2.63 7.18 1.46
CA MET A 222 -1.86 8.41 1.39
C MET A 222 -2.16 9.16 0.10
N GLN A 223 -1.57 8.70 -1.01
CA GLN A 223 -1.73 9.26 -2.36
C GLN A 223 -1.13 8.28 -3.38
N ASP A 224 -1.47 8.41 -4.67
CA ASP A 224 -0.86 7.70 -5.81
C ASP A 224 -0.80 6.16 -5.63
N GLY A 225 -1.82 5.60 -4.96
CA GLY A 225 -1.92 4.17 -4.70
C GLY A 225 -1.09 3.68 -3.50
N TYR A 226 -0.48 4.58 -2.74
CA TYR A 226 0.27 4.24 -1.53
C TYR A 226 -0.61 4.24 -0.28
N TYR A 227 -0.31 3.30 0.61
CA TYR A 227 -0.94 3.15 1.93
C TYR A 227 0.12 3.09 3.01
N LEU A 228 -0.03 3.91 4.04
CA LEU A 228 0.72 3.75 5.29
C LEU A 228 0.17 2.54 6.03
N ILE A 229 1.05 1.62 6.39
CA ILE A 229 0.71 0.42 7.17
C ILE A 229 1.45 0.44 8.50
N ARG A 230 0.78 -0.07 9.56
CA ARG A 230 1.37 -0.15 10.90
C ARG A 230 1.15 -1.51 11.51
N GLU A 231 2.18 -2.02 12.16
CA GLU A 231 2.12 -3.21 13.01
C GLU A 231 2.33 -2.80 14.46
N GLY A 232 1.56 -3.40 15.37
CA GLY A 232 1.73 -3.20 16.81
C GLY A 232 2.58 -4.30 17.42
N HIS A 233 3.54 -3.93 18.25
CA HIS A 233 4.44 -4.85 18.93
C HIS A 233 4.43 -4.61 20.43
N ALA A 234 4.57 -5.68 21.21
CA ALA A 234 4.73 -5.64 22.66
C ALA A 234 6.04 -6.32 23.05
N GLU A 235 6.83 -5.63 23.88
CA GLU A 235 8.05 -6.17 24.49
C GLU A 235 7.73 -6.99 25.72
N ALA A 236 8.68 -7.81 26.15
CA ALA A 236 8.51 -8.66 27.34
C ALA A 236 8.34 -7.86 28.65
N ASP A 237 8.80 -6.62 28.70
CA ASP A 237 8.65 -5.69 29.82
C ASP A 237 7.31 -4.94 29.83
N GLY A 238 6.44 -5.23 28.85
CA GLY A 238 5.15 -4.56 28.69
C GLY A 238 5.22 -3.24 27.89
N THR A 239 6.41 -2.82 27.47
CA THR A 239 6.57 -1.67 26.56
C THR A 239 6.01 -2.02 25.20
N CYS A 240 5.37 -1.07 24.59
CA CYS A 240 4.70 -1.29 23.33
C CYS A 240 5.09 -0.23 22.33
N TYR A 241 5.23 -0.60 21.06
CA TYR A 241 5.63 0.32 19.99
C TYR A 241 4.94 -0.02 18.67
N TRP A 242 4.97 0.96 17.78
CA TRP A 242 4.50 0.83 16.40
C TRP A 242 5.68 0.69 15.45
N SER A 243 5.54 -0.20 14.48
CA SER A 243 6.37 -0.18 13.28
C SER A 243 5.55 0.32 12.10
N TYR A 244 6.20 1.05 11.21
CA TYR A 244 5.59 1.73 10.08
C TYR A 244 6.17 1.22 8.78
N GLY A 245 5.33 1.07 7.78
CA GLY A 245 5.72 0.64 6.44
C GLY A 245 4.83 1.26 5.38
N ILE A 246 5.11 0.95 4.13
CA ILE A 246 4.34 1.41 2.97
C ILE A 246 3.93 0.21 2.11
N TYR A 247 2.67 0.17 1.77
CA TYR A 247 2.11 -0.70 0.76
C TYR A 247 1.73 0.12 -0.48
N LYS A 248 2.03 -0.37 -1.68
CA LYS A 248 1.59 0.20 -2.96
C LYS A 248 0.58 -0.73 -3.62
N TYR A 249 -0.59 -0.19 -3.97
CA TYR A 249 -1.63 -0.94 -4.68
C TYR A 249 -1.09 -1.51 -6.00
N GLY A 250 -1.34 -2.78 -6.23
CA GLY A 250 -0.84 -3.51 -7.40
C GLY A 250 0.61 -3.98 -7.33
N THR A 251 1.40 -3.51 -6.35
CA THR A 251 2.81 -3.87 -6.18
C THR A 251 3.04 -4.72 -4.93
N GLY A 252 2.44 -4.35 -3.79
CA GLY A 252 2.66 -5.01 -2.50
C GLY A 252 3.32 -4.09 -1.47
N VAL A 253 3.91 -4.68 -0.43
CA VAL A 253 4.66 -3.94 0.60
C VAL A 253 6.00 -3.50 -0.01
N VAL A 254 6.15 -2.20 -0.23
CA VAL A 254 7.37 -1.59 -0.81
C VAL A 254 8.35 -1.12 0.26
N ILE A 255 7.86 -0.71 1.43
CA ILE A 255 8.67 -0.43 2.62
C ILE A 255 8.10 -1.29 3.75
N PRO A 256 8.83 -2.32 4.21
CA PRO A 256 8.37 -3.16 5.32
C PRO A 256 8.25 -2.35 6.61
N CYS A 257 7.38 -2.81 7.51
CA CYS A 257 7.21 -2.17 8.81
C CYS A 257 8.49 -2.19 9.63
N GLN A 258 8.93 -1.03 10.10
CA GLN A 258 10.15 -0.84 10.88
C GLN A 258 9.87 -0.05 12.16
N ARG A 259 10.57 -0.39 13.23
CA ARG A 259 10.47 0.27 14.53
C ARG A 259 10.98 1.72 14.46
N GLU A 260 10.30 2.61 15.16
CA GLU A 260 10.74 3.99 15.46
C GLU A 260 10.91 4.91 14.24
N ILE A 261 10.48 4.50 13.05
CA ILE A 261 10.49 5.38 11.89
C ILE A 261 9.15 6.09 11.73
N GLY A 262 9.19 7.38 11.40
CA GLY A 262 8.03 8.11 10.90
C GLY A 262 8.13 8.23 9.39
N ILE A 263 7.05 7.91 8.66
CA ILE A 263 7.03 7.98 7.20
C ILE A 263 5.96 8.98 6.76
N SER A 264 6.29 9.85 5.81
CA SER A 264 5.34 10.76 5.16
C SER A 264 5.60 10.84 3.67
N TYR A 265 4.55 10.93 2.87
CA TYR A 265 4.66 11.06 1.43
C TYR A 265 4.99 12.50 1.03
N LEU A 266 5.97 12.68 0.13
CA LEU A 266 6.40 13.98 -0.39
C LEU A 266 5.89 14.25 -1.83
N GLY A 267 5.19 13.31 -2.44
CA GLY A 267 4.81 13.34 -3.85
C GLY A 267 5.83 12.64 -4.77
N SER A 268 5.43 12.33 -6.00
CA SER A 268 6.32 11.76 -7.06
C SER A 268 7.14 10.56 -6.58
N ASP A 269 6.47 9.58 -5.97
CA ASP A 269 7.06 8.35 -5.45
C ASP A 269 8.19 8.57 -4.41
N MET A 270 8.19 9.71 -3.70
CA MET A 270 9.20 10.05 -2.69
C MET A 270 8.60 10.09 -1.29
N PHE A 271 9.31 9.54 -0.33
CA PHE A 271 8.91 9.51 1.08
C PHE A 271 9.97 10.14 1.96
N ARG A 272 9.52 10.98 2.89
CA ARG A 272 10.34 11.43 4.02
C ARG A 272 10.29 10.38 5.11
N VAL A 273 11.45 9.99 5.62
CA VAL A 273 11.62 9.02 6.70
C VAL A 273 12.35 9.67 7.86
N ARG A 274 11.77 9.60 9.06
CA ARG A 274 12.41 10.02 10.30
C ARG A 274 12.96 8.79 11.03
N THR A 275 14.24 8.74 11.30
CA THR A 275 14.90 7.63 12.02
C THR A 275 15.18 7.95 13.48
N ALA A 276 15.27 9.22 13.82
CA ALA A 276 15.46 9.74 15.17
C ALA A 276 14.98 11.21 15.21
N PRO A 277 14.83 11.83 16.38
CA PRO A 277 14.59 13.26 16.48
C PRO A 277 15.63 14.05 15.67
N PHE A 278 15.19 14.95 14.78
CA PHE A 278 16.02 15.75 13.88
C PHE A 278 16.91 14.95 12.91
N CYS A 279 16.57 13.68 12.65
CA CYS A 279 17.26 12.82 11.69
C CYS A 279 16.25 12.36 10.62
N TYR A 280 16.05 13.21 9.62
CA TYR A 280 15.19 12.93 8.47
C TYR A 280 16.04 12.63 7.24
N GLY A 281 15.62 11.62 6.50
CA GLY A 281 16.13 11.30 5.18
C GLY A 281 14.97 11.07 4.20
N ALA A 282 15.30 10.68 2.98
CA ALA A 282 14.30 10.35 1.98
C ALA A 282 14.59 9.00 1.35
N VAL A 283 13.49 8.28 1.03
CA VAL A 283 13.51 7.04 0.26
C VAL A 283 12.53 7.16 -0.91
N ASP A 284 12.83 6.48 -2.02
CA ASP A 284 11.90 6.40 -3.14
C ASP A 284 10.82 5.32 -2.92
N GLY A 285 9.90 5.19 -3.87
CA GLY A 285 8.79 4.25 -3.82
C GLY A 285 9.18 2.77 -3.83
N SER A 286 10.48 2.46 -4.03
CA SER A 286 11.04 1.11 -3.85
C SER A 286 11.67 0.90 -2.48
N GLY A 287 11.70 1.94 -1.63
CA GLY A 287 12.37 1.93 -0.33
C GLY A 287 13.88 2.23 -0.41
N ARG A 288 14.41 2.54 -1.60
CA ARG A 288 15.82 2.90 -1.77
C ARG A 288 16.09 4.28 -1.19
N GLN A 289 17.14 4.39 -0.36
CA GLN A 289 17.59 5.66 0.20
C GLN A 289 18.03 6.63 -0.90
N VAL A 290 17.42 7.82 -0.93
CA VAL A 290 17.73 8.91 -1.84
C VAL A 290 18.48 10.02 -1.11
N LEU A 291 18.06 10.37 0.11
CA LEU A 291 18.80 11.27 1.00
C LEU A 291 19.15 10.57 2.32
N PRO A 292 20.37 10.77 2.84
CA PRO A 292 20.74 10.25 4.16
C PRO A 292 19.92 10.91 5.28
N ALA A 293 19.75 10.22 6.41
CA ALA A 293 19.01 10.73 7.57
C ALA A 293 19.81 11.72 8.41
N ILE A 294 20.27 12.80 7.79
CA ILE A 294 21.11 13.84 8.40
C ILE A 294 20.42 15.20 8.52
N TYR A 295 19.21 15.33 8.00
CA TYR A 295 18.48 16.60 7.99
C TYR A 295 17.61 16.75 9.23
N ALA A 296 17.49 17.96 9.74
CA ALA A 296 16.53 18.26 10.80
C ALA A 296 15.07 18.23 10.32
N GLY A 297 14.87 18.31 9.02
CA GLY A 297 13.57 18.17 8.37
C GLY A 297 13.68 18.15 6.86
N ILE A 298 12.70 17.55 6.19
CA ILE A 298 12.52 17.60 4.74
C ILE A 298 11.07 18.06 4.50
N ARG A 299 10.89 19.19 3.84
CA ARG A 299 9.57 19.82 3.72
C ARG A 299 8.84 19.47 2.43
N SER A 300 9.56 19.50 1.32
CA SER A 300 8.99 19.22 0.00
C SER A 300 10.03 18.65 -0.95
N TYR A 301 9.55 18.01 -1.98
CA TYR A 301 10.34 17.43 -3.06
C TYR A 301 9.68 17.70 -4.40
N SER A 302 10.45 18.05 -5.41
CA SER A 302 10.02 18.05 -6.81
C SER A 302 11.24 17.98 -7.72
N ASN A 303 11.13 17.22 -8.82
CA ASN A 303 12.12 17.15 -9.91
C ASN A 303 13.56 16.88 -9.46
N GLY A 304 13.77 16.05 -8.43
CA GLY A 304 15.10 15.71 -7.93
C GLY A 304 15.66 16.67 -6.88
N TYR A 305 14.93 17.72 -6.51
CA TYR A 305 15.32 18.71 -5.51
C TYR A 305 14.48 18.60 -4.25
N PHE A 306 15.11 18.88 -3.11
CA PHE A 306 14.52 18.82 -1.78
C PHE A 306 14.67 20.15 -1.06
N ALA A 307 13.60 20.64 -0.46
CA ALA A 307 13.67 21.71 0.53
C ALA A 307 13.93 21.09 1.91
N VAL A 308 15.10 21.35 2.46
CA VAL A 308 15.58 20.67 3.67
C VAL A 308 15.94 21.67 4.77
N ALA A 309 15.79 21.25 6.02
CA ALA A 309 16.19 22.00 7.20
C ALA A 309 17.43 21.38 7.86
N ILE A 310 18.32 22.23 8.34
CA ILE A 310 19.47 21.83 9.16
C ILE A 310 19.59 22.74 10.39
N PRO A 311 20.19 22.28 11.49
CA PRO A 311 20.46 23.12 12.65
C PRO A 311 21.42 24.27 12.31
N ARG A 312 21.27 25.40 13.00
CA ARG A 312 22.20 26.54 12.86
C ARG A 312 23.58 26.24 13.44
N SER A 313 23.68 25.38 14.46
CA SER A 313 24.91 24.89 15.05
C SER A 313 24.68 23.60 15.82
N GLU A 314 25.75 22.92 16.21
CA GLU A 314 25.67 21.72 17.06
C GLU A 314 25.02 22.03 18.41
N GLN A 315 25.26 23.20 18.99
CA GLN A 315 24.61 23.60 20.25
C GLN A 315 23.08 23.63 20.11
N TYR A 316 22.55 24.18 19.01
CA TYR A 316 21.12 24.21 18.72
C TYR A 316 20.58 22.82 18.44
N ARG A 317 21.33 21.96 17.75
CA ARG A 317 20.96 20.56 17.52
C ARG A 317 20.78 19.81 18.85
N GLN A 318 21.76 19.91 19.76
CA GLN A 318 21.72 19.25 21.05
C GLN A 318 20.58 19.77 21.94
N ARG A 319 20.33 21.09 21.90
CA ARG A 319 19.21 21.68 22.63
C ARG A 319 17.87 21.18 22.08
N ALA A 320 17.69 21.15 20.79
CA ALA A 320 16.49 20.66 20.14
C ALA A 320 16.22 19.17 20.45
N ILE A 321 17.27 18.32 20.44
CA ILE A 321 17.16 16.91 20.83
C ILE A 321 16.74 16.78 22.30
N LYS A 322 17.34 17.60 23.19
CA LYS A 322 17.03 17.57 24.63
C LYS A 322 15.60 18.01 24.93
N GLU A 323 15.13 19.06 24.25
CA GLU A 323 13.78 19.63 24.44
C GLU A 323 12.70 18.75 23.79
N ASN A 324 13.05 17.92 22.83
CA ASN A 324 12.18 16.97 22.13
C ASN A 324 12.26 15.54 22.69
N SER A 325 12.42 15.43 24.02
CA SER A 325 12.30 14.12 24.68
C SER A 325 10.97 13.45 24.28
N PRO A 326 10.97 12.14 23.98
CA PRO A 326 9.79 11.44 23.44
C PRO A 326 8.57 11.43 24.37
N THR A 327 8.70 11.96 25.58
CA THR A 327 7.59 12.04 26.56
C THR A 327 6.76 13.32 26.47
N GLU A 328 7.16 14.30 25.66
CA GLU A 328 6.39 15.54 25.50
C GLU A 328 6.23 15.84 24.00
N SER A 329 5.00 15.70 23.51
CA SER A 329 4.66 16.10 22.16
C SER A 329 4.91 17.60 21.99
N TYR A 330 5.77 17.96 21.05
CA TYR A 330 6.06 19.35 20.66
C TYR A 330 4.79 20.11 20.23
N ASP A 331 3.75 19.38 19.82
CA ASP A 331 2.46 19.91 19.38
C ASP A 331 1.61 20.56 20.49
N ASN A 332 1.89 20.27 21.77
CA ASN A 332 1.04 20.80 22.86
C ASN A 332 1.55 22.11 23.47
N ARG A 333 2.76 22.55 23.17
CA ARG A 333 3.30 23.81 23.76
C ARG A 333 3.06 25.06 22.94
N HIS A 334 2.67 24.92 21.67
CA HIS A 334 2.47 26.06 20.76
C HIS A 334 1.02 26.32 20.36
N GLY A 335 0.07 25.77 21.09
CA GLY A 335 -1.37 26.03 20.90
C GLY A 335 -1.83 27.44 21.25
N SER A 336 -0.96 28.36 21.58
CA SER A 336 -1.32 29.76 21.86
C SER A 336 -0.17 30.71 21.56
N GLY A 337 -0.03 31.09 20.31
CA GLY A 337 0.31 32.47 19.94
C GLY A 337 1.70 33.01 20.24
N ASP A 338 2.63 32.24 20.80
CA ASP A 338 3.99 32.73 21.00
C ASP A 338 4.96 32.01 20.05
N THR A 339 5.15 32.59 18.87
CA THR A 339 6.08 32.12 17.83
C THR A 339 7.52 32.59 18.11
N SER A 340 7.78 33.22 19.26
CA SER A 340 9.05 33.88 19.54
C SER A 340 10.21 32.93 19.85
N ASP A 341 9.95 31.67 20.27
CA ASP A 341 11.00 30.78 20.77
C ASP A 341 11.52 29.73 19.76
N THR A 342 10.90 29.57 18.60
CA THR A 342 11.42 28.69 17.53
C THR A 342 12.32 29.42 16.56
N GLU A 343 12.47 30.73 16.72
CA GLU A 343 13.39 31.52 15.94
C GLU A 343 14.81 31.10 16.23
N GLY A 344 15.38 30.41 15.31
CA GLY A 344 16.79 30.35 15.32
C GLY A 344 17.44 28.97 15.40
N TYR A 345 16.68 27.91 15.67
CA TYR A 345 17.31 26.57 15.75
C TYR A 345 17.63 25.97 14.40
N LEU A 346 16.79 26.19 13.42
CA LEU A 346 16.89 25.61 12.09
C LEU A 346 17.03 26.69 11.02
N THR A 347 17.71 26.34 9.93
CA THR A 347 17.67 27.08 8.67
C THR A 347 17.41 26.13 7.54
N MET A 348 16.84 26.64 6.47
CA MET A 348 16.42 25.86 5.33
C MET A 348 17.15 26.25 4.04
N GLY A 349 17.28 25.30 3.16
CA GLY A 349 17.87 25.47 1.84
C GLY A 349 17.42 24.37 0.88
N ILE A 350 17.94 24.42 -0.34
CA ILE A 350 17.64 23.50 -1.43
C ILE A 350 18.86 22.63 -1.72
N VAL A 351 18.63 21.31 -1.76
CA VAL A 351 19.65 20.31 -2.15
C VAL A 351 19.11 19.35 -3.20
N ASP A 352 19.97 18.69 -3.94
CA ASP A 352 19.63 17.53 -4.77
C ASP A 352 19.87 16.21 -4.03
N ALA A 353 19.61 15.09 -4.69
CA ALA A 353 19.83 13.74 -4.16
C ALA A 353 21.31 13.41 -3.85
N LYS A 354 22.25 14.18 -4.41
CA LYS A 354 23.70 14.03 -4.14
C LYS A 354 24.17 14.90 -2.99
N GLY A 355 23.27 15.72 -2.42
CA GLY A 355 23.60 16.69 -1.39
C GLY A 355 24.26 17.97 -1.93
N THR A 356 24.19 18.21 -3.25
CA THR A 356 24.63 19.49 -3.84
C THR A 356 23.69 20.60 -3.42
N VAL A 357 24.24 21.72 -3.01
CA VAL A 357 23.50 22.87 -2.46
C VAL A 357 23.18 23.89 -3.55
N TYR A 358 21.93 24.33 -3.63
CA TYR A 358 21.43 25.29 -4.63
C TYR A 358 20.95 26.63 -4.05
N SER A 359 20.93 26.77 -2.73
CA SER A 359 20.62 28.04 -2.06
C SER A 359 21.49 28.22 -0.82
N SER A 360 21.60 29.46 -0.29
CA SER A 360 22.16 29.64 1.04
C SER A 360 21.28 28.98 2.11
N PHE A 361 21.91 28.46 3.17
CA PHE A 361 21.20 27.92 4.34
C PHE A 361 21.04 28.97 5.43
N ASP A 362 20.42 30.09 5.09
CA ASP A 362 20.14 31.22 5.99
C ASP A 362 18.67 31.68 5.94
N HIS A 363 17.82 30.88 5.32
CA HIS A 363 16.38 31.11 5.24
C HIS A 363 15.66 30.41 6.40
N ASP A 364 14.61 31.05 6.88
CA ASP A 364 13.77 30.48 7.94
C ASP A 364 12.80 29.42 7.40
N LEU A 365 12.37 29.58 6.16
CA LEU A 365 11.48 28.65 5.48
C LEU A 365 11.94 28.40 4.04
N ALA A 366 11.78 27.18 3.57
CA ALA A 366 11.95 26.82 2.16
C ALA A 366 10.90 25.78 1.77
N TYR A 367 10.36 25.91 0.57
CA TYR A 367 9.46 24.90 -0.03
C TYR A 367 9.59 24.93 -1.54
N ILE A 368 9.18 23.85 -2.20
CA ILE A 368 9.16 23.73 -3.66
C ILE A 368 7.69 23.68 -4.07
N GLY A 369 7.29 24.64 -4.92
CA GLY A 369 5.94 24.72 -5.45
C GLY A 369 5.71 23.76 -6.63
N GLU A 370 4.44 23.53 -6.94
CA GLU A 370 4.01 22.72 -8.11
C GLU A 370 4.45 23.34 -9.44
N ASP A 371 4.74 24.64 -9.44
CA ASP A 371 5.26 25.40 -10.59
C ASP A 371 6.76 25.14 -10.90
N GLY A 372 7.39 24.22 -10.15
CA GLY A 372 8.81 23.85 -10.31
C GLY A 372 9.79 24.91 -9.81
N ARG A 373 9.36 25.80 -8.92
CA ARG A 373 10.19 26.81 -8.28
C ARG A 373 10.38 26.52 -6.81
N ALA A 374 11.57 26.84 -6.30
CA ALA A 374 11.82 26.90 -4.87
C ALA A 374 11.54 28.31 -4.35
N TYR A 375 10.83 28.39 -3.24
CA TYR A 375 10.50 29.60 -2.51
C TYR A 375 11.22 29.59 -1.19
N LEU A 376 12.05 30.60 -0.97
CA LEU A 376 12.92 30.73 0.20
C LEU A 376 12.51 31.99 0.95
N LYS A 377 12.12 31.85 2.20
CA LYS A 377 11.63 32.96 3.02
C LYS A 377 12.63 33.29 4.12
N ARG A 378 12.98 34.56 4.24
CA ARG A 378 13.79 35.10 5.34
C ARG A 378 13.01 36.15 6.08
N TRP A 379 12.91 36.02 7.40
CA TRP A 379 12.23 37.00 8.23
C TRP A 379 12.87 38.39 8.06
N ASN A 380 12.03 39.41 7.84
CA ASN A 380 12.47 40.79 7.58
C ASN A 380 12.41 41.69 8.80
N GLY A 381 12.17 41.10 10.00
CA GLY A 381 12.02 41.86 11.25
C GLY A 381 10.60 42.39 11.48
N GLY A 382 9.70 42.22 10.52
CA GLY A 382 8.35 42.71 10.58
C GLY A 382 7.33 41.66 11.06
N HIS A 383 6.19 42.16 11.51
CA HIS A 383 5.02 41.34 11.88
C HIS A 383 3.75 41.96 11.34
N GLU A 384 2.77 41.14 11.01
CA GLU A 384 1.44 41.57 10.60
C GLU A 384 0.35 40.85 11.39
N LYS A 385 -0.87 41.39 11.35
CA LYS A 385 -2.04 40.73 11.96
C LYS A 385 -2.71 39.86 10.91
N TYR A 386 -2.79 38.57 11.21
CA TYR A 386 -3.54 37.61 10.43
C TYR A 386 -4.87 37.27 11.13
N TYR A 387 -5.97 37.32 10.39
CA TYR A 387 -7.32 37.04 10.88
C TYR A 387 -7.81 35.71 10.31
N PRO A 388 -7.67 34.58 11.03
CA PRO A 388 -8.00 33.27 10.51
C PRO A 388 -9.50 33.10 10.21
N TYR A 389 -10.35 33.90 10.92
CA TYR A 389 -11.81 33.77 10.79
C TYR A 389 -12.49 35.13 10.44
N PRO A 390 -12.15 35.78 9.32
CA PRO A 390 -12.61 37.15 9.04
C PRO A 390 -14.10 37.26 8.79
N ASN A 391 -14.79 36.14 8.52
CA ASN A 391 -16.22 36.10 8.18
C ASN A 391 -17.10 35.48 9.27
N MET A 392 -16.57 35.10 10.43
CA MET A 392 -17.32 34.52 11.53
C MET A 392 -17.70 35.61 12.56
N ALA A 393 -18.98 35.80 12.79
CA ALA A 393 -19.46 36.75 13.78
C ALA A 393 -18.95 36.37 15.17
N GLY A 394 -18.34 37.35 15.87
CA GLY A 394 -17.72 37.15 17.19
C GLY A 394 -16.26 36.63 17.15
N TRP A 395 -15.78 36.12 16.03
CA TRP A 395 -14.41 35.63 15.85
C TRP A 395 -13.54 36.56 15.00
N ASN A 396 -14.15 37.53 14.35
CA ASN A 396 -13.48 38.51 13.50
C ASN A 396 -12.56 39.48 14.24
N GLN A 397 -12.55 39.44 15.57
CA GLN A 397 -11.61 40.21 16.41
C GLN A 397 -10.39 39.39 16.85
N LEU A 398 -10.42 38.07 16.67
CA LEU A 398 -9.26 37.20 16.95
C LEU A 398 -8.26 37.32 15.81
N PHE A 399 -7.07 37.69 16.16
CA PHE A 399 -5.96 37.74 15.19
C PHE A 399 -4.73 37.07 15.79
N HIS A 400 -3.91 36.52 14.92
CA HIS A 400 -2.56 36.08 15.22
C HIS A 400 -1.56 37.13 14.74
N ILE A 401 -0.50 37.34 15.47
CA ILE A 401 0.66 38.11 15.00
C ILE A 401 1.55 37.13 14.25
N VAL A 402 1.69 37.33 12.94
CA VAL A 402 2.53 36.50 12.09
C VAL A 402 3.72 37.29 11.59
N LYS A 403 4.84 36.62 11.38
CA LYS A 403 6.06 37.22 10.81
C LYS A 403 5.87 37.58 9.36
N THR A 404 6.51 38.65 8.92
CA THR A 404 6.61 38.98 7.50
C THR A 404 7.98 38.59 6.96
N TYR A 405 8.04 38.17 5.70
CA TYR A 405 9.23 37.60 5.09
C TYR A 405 9.62 38.30 3.79
N ASN A 406 10.92 38.42 3.53
CA ASN A 406 11.43 38.59 2.19
C ASN A 406 11.43 37.24 1.48
N ILE A 407 10.95 37.18 0.26
CA ILE A 407 10.85 35.95 -0.53
C ILE A 407 11.86 35.99 -1.67
N GLU A 408 12.72 35.00 -1.73
CA GLU A 408 13.59 34.68 -2.85
C GLU A 408 13.02 33.48 -3.61
N THR A 409 13.14 33.47 -4.94
CA THR A 409 12.62 32.40 -5.78
C THR A 409 13.72 31.88 -6.70
N ILE A 410 13.90 30.57 -6.72
CA ILE A 410 14.86 29.86 -7.58
C ILE A 410 14.09 28.97 -8.56
N SER A 411 14.32 29.11 -9.86
CA SER A 411 13.79 28.16 -10.85
C SER A 411 14.58 26.85 -10.77
N LEU A 412 13.87 25.72 -10.61
CA LEU A 412 14.49 24.39 -10.54
C LEU A 412 14.60 23.70 -11.91
N SER A 413 14.22 24.37 -13.01
CA SER A 413 14.41 23.80 -14.36
C SER A 413 15.88 23.74 -14.77
N SER A 414 16.74 24.66 -14.26
CA SER A 414 18.18 24.66 -14.48
C SER A 414 18.87 25.50 -13.39
N PRO A 415 18.82 25.07 -12.11
CA PRO A 415 19.39 25.86 -11.02
C PRO A 415 20.93 25.81 -11.03
N THR A 416 21.54 26.91 -10.61
CA THR A 416 23.01 27.01 -10.48
C THR A 416 23.42 26.51 -9.11
N PRO A 417 24.34 25.50 -9.02
CA PRO A 417 24.89 25.07 -7.73
C PRO A 417 25.70 26.19 -7.07
N THR A 418 25.69 26.23 -5.74
CA THR A 418 26.50 27.16 -4.95
C THR A 418 27.98 26.80 -4.90
N GLY A 419 28.36 25.63 -5.41
CA GLY A 419 29.69 25.05 -5.31
C GLY A 419 29.95 24.34 -3.98
N LYS A 420 28.98 24.28 -3.09
CA LYS A 420 29.04 23.56 -1.80
C LYS A 420 28.17 22.31 -1.79
N THR A 421 28.53 21.36 -0.96
CA THR A 421 27.70 20.22 -0.58
C THR A 421 27.08 20.46 0.80
N ILE A 422 26.06 19.66 1.14
CA ILE A 422 25.45 19.71 2.48
C ILE A 422 26.48 19.36 3.56
N THR A 423 27.43 18.47 3.27
CA THR A 423 28.52 18.11 4.19
C THR A 423 29.42 19.30 4.49
N ASP A 424 29.70 20.15 3.48
CA ASP A 424 30.48 21.38 3.69
C ASP A 424 29.74 22.35 4.62
N ILE A 425 28.44 22.52 4.42
CA ILE A 425 27.58 23.40 5.26
C ILE A 425 27.51 22.88 6.71
N LEU A 426 27.36 21.58 6.90
CA LEU A 426 27.33 20.97 8.23
C LEU A 426 28.68 21.13 8.94
N GLY A 427 29.79 20.90 8.21
CA GLY A 427 31.15 21.10 8.73
C GLY A 427 31.44 22.54 9.14
N GLU A 428 31.04 23.54 8.33
CA GLU A 428 31.15 24.97 8.65
C GLU A 428 30.42 25.36 9.94
N ARG A 429 29.36 24.61 10.29
CA ARG A 429 28.55 24.80 11.50
C ARG A 429 29.00 23.97 12.70
N GLY A 430 30.08 23.18 12.52
CA GLY A 430 30.57 22.26 13.55
C GLY A 430 29.60 21.13 13.88
N ILE A 431 28.72 20.80 12.96
CA ILE A 431 27.70 19.73 13.11
C ILE A 431 28.29 18.43 12.59
N THR A 432 28.53 17.49 13.49
CA THR A 432 28.89 16.11 13.15
C THR A 432 27.63 15.25 13.31
N ILE A 433 27.09 14.79 12.22
CA ILE A 433 26.03 13.76 12.23
C ILE A 433 26.75 12.48 11.83
N ASP A 434 26.91 11.57 12.78
CA ASP A 434 27.28 10.20 12.46
C ASP A 434 26.25 9.71 11.43
N GLY A 435 26.74 9.45 10.23
CA GLY A 435 25.87 9.09 9.10
C GLY A 435 25.03 7.87 9.45
N THR A 436 23.97 8.11 10.16
CA THR A 436 22.88 7.15 10.24
C THR A 436 22.37 7.05 8.82
N SER A 437 22.84 6.03 8.10
CA SER A 437 22.01 5.42 7.09
C SER A 437 20.62 5.41 7.72
N ILE A 438 19.60 5.93 7.00
CA ILE A 438 18.25 5.52 7.32
C ILE A 438 18.45 4.03 7.58
N PRO A 439 18.03 3.46 8.72
CA PRO A 439 17.97 2.02 8.76
C PRO A 439 17.09 1.65 7.55
N SER A 440 17.66 1.74 6.37
CA SER A 440 17.38 0.73 5.44
C SER A 440 17.67 -0.43 6.40
N THR A 441 16.66 -1.16 6.89
CA THR A 441 16.86 -2.57 6.76
C THR A 441 17.65 -2.60 5.49
N PRO A 442 18.86 -3.15 5.42
CA PRO A 442 19.25 -3.43 4.09
C PRO A 442 17.92 -3.84 3.53
N VAL A 443 17.32 -3.02 2.64
CA VAL A 443 16.44 -3.65 1.73
C VAL A 443 17.39 -4.73 1.36
N SER A 444 17.35 -5.79 2.15
CA SER A 444 17.68 -7.07 1.63
C SER A 444 16.85 -6.95 0.44
N SER A 445 17.46 -6.49 -0.65
CA SER A 445 16.82 -6.21 -1.88
C SER A 445 16.01 -7.46 -2.13
N THR A 446 14.85 -7.48 -1.47
CA THR A 446 13.98 -8.64 -1.38
C THR A 446 13.22 -8.50 -2.64
N VAL A 447 13.88 -8.88 -3.71
CA VAL A 447 13.29 -8.98 -5.01
C VAL A 447 12.07 -9.87 -4.84
N GLY A 448 10.89 -9.32 -5.08
CA GLY A 448 9.63 -10.04 -4.90
C GLY A 448 9.27 -10.42 -3.45
N GLY A 449 9.85 -9.76 -2.43
CA GLY A 449 9.59 -10.06 -1.02
C GLY A 449 10.47 -11.15 -0.42
N PHE A 450 11.50 -11.63 -1.14
CA PHE A 450 12.36 -12.73 -0.71
C PHE A 450 13.70 -12.25 -0.14
N THR A 451 14.04 -12.63 1.09
CA THR A 451 15.25 -12.21 1.80
C THR A 451 16.54 -12.83 1.24
N ASP A 452 16.41 -13.86 0.42
CA ASP A 452 17.50 -14.61 -0.19
C ASP A 452 17.70 -14.30 -1.68
N VAL A 453 17.08 -13.23 -2.21
CA VAL A 453 17.26 -12.70 -3.55
C VAL A 453 17.70 -11.24 -3.45
N LYS A 454 18.88 -10.93 -3.99
CA LYS A 454 19.44 -9.57 -4.01
C LYS A 454 19.22 -8.92 -5.38
N GLU A 455 19.09 -7.61 -5.45
CA GLU A 455 18.99 -6.88 -6.73
C GLU A 455 20.20 -7.13 -7.66
N SER A 456 21.37 -7.42 -7.07
CA SER A 456 22.58 -7.74 -7.82
C SER A 456 22.59 -9.15 -8.40
N ASP A 457 21.64 -10.00 -8.05
CA ASP A 457 21.57 -11.35 -8.56
C ASP A 457 21.07 -11.35 -10.00
N TYR A 458 21.70 -12.15 -10.88
CA TYR A 458 21.36 -12.20 -12.30
C TYR A 458 19.92 -12.64 -12.58
N PHE A 459 19.28 -13.24 -11.60
CA PHE A 459 17.89 -13.71 -11.66
C PHE A 459 16.89 -12.76 -10.96
N ALA A 460 17.34 -11.62 -10.45
CA ALA A 460 16.52 -10.70 -9.68
C ALA A 460 15.26 -10.24 -10.42
N ASP A 461 15.41 -9.67 -11.61
CA ASP A 461 14.29 -9.22 -12.45
C ASP A 461 13.36 -10.37 -12.84
N ALA A 462 13.93 -11.57 -13.07
CA ALA A 462 13.16 -12.75 -13.39
C ALA A 462 12.32 -13.25 -12.20
N VAL A 463 12.85 -13.15 -10.98
CA VAL A 463 12.10 -13.49 -9.76
C VAL A 463 10.97 -12.48 -9.54
N LEU A 464 11.23 -11.18 -9.68
CA LEU A 464 10.21 -10.14 -9.57
C LEU A 464 9.07 -10.38 -10.57
N TRP A 465 9.40 -10.56 -11.84
CA TRP A 465 8.43 -10.90 -12.89
C TRP A 465 7.62 -12.16 -12.57
N ALA A 466 8.29 -13.22 -12.07
CA ALA A 466 7.62 -14.48 -11.77
C ALA A 466 6.64 -14.35 -10.58
N VAL A 467 6.92 -13.47 -9.62
CA VAL A 467 6.00 -13.13 -8.53
C VAL A 467 4.82 -12.31 -9.05
N GLU A 468 5.07 -11.25 -9.81
CA GLU A 468 4.04 -10.37 -10.40
C GLU A 468 3.05 -11.16 -11.28
N LYS A 469 3.57 -12.14 -12.02
CA LYS A 469 2.76 -13.04 -12.87
C LYS A 469 2.16 -14.22 -12.12
N ASN A 470 2.28 -14.29 -10.78
CA ASN A 470 1.82 -15.40 -9.96
C ASN A 470 2.38 -16.78 -10.37
N ILE A 471 3.55 -16.81 -11.00
CA ILE A 471 4.25 -18.06 -11.39
C ILE A 471 4.79 -18.74 -10.15
N THR A 472 5.29 -17.96 -9.20
CA THR A 472 5.82 -18.45 -7.92
C THR A 472 5.45 -17.54 -6.76
N SER A 473 5.34 -18.10 -5.56
CA SER A 473 5.22 -17.40 -4.28
C SER A 473 6.38 -17.72 -3.33
N GLY A 474 7.49 -18.25 -3.87
CA GLY A 474 8.64 -18.69 -3.07
C GLY A 474 8.51 -20.13 -2.55
N THR A 475 9.46 -20.54 -1.73
CA THR A 475 9.42 -21.77 -0.92
C THR A 475 8.84 -21.50 0.48
N SER A 476 8.87 -20.24 0.88
CA SER A 476 8.11 -19.70 2.00
C SER A 476 7.70 -18.24 1.69
N LYS A 477 6.98 -17.60 2.60
CA LYS A 477 6.52 -16.20 2.43
C LYS A 477 7.69 -15.22 2.15
N THR A 478 8.88 -15.52 2.68
CA THR A 478 10.06 -14.62 2.60
C THR A 478 11.30 -15.26 1.99
N VAL A 479 11.19 -16.50 1.49
CA VAL A 479 12.33 -17.24 0.94
C VAL A 479 11.97 -17.78 -0.44
N PHE A 480 12.76 -17.44 -1.44
CA PHE A 480 12.64 -17.94 -2.81
C PHE A 480 13.39 -19.24 -3.03
N SER A 481 14.51 -19.43 -2.34
CA SER A 481 15.47 -20.52 -2.50
C SER A 481 16.07 -20.59 -3.91
N PRO A 482 16.75 -19.54 -4.42
CA PRO A 482 17.21 -19.47 -5.81
C PRO A 482 18.19 -20.56 -6.18
N GLY A 483 19.00 -21.04 -5.23
CA GLY A 483 19.96 -22.13 -5.41
C GLY A 483 19.37 -23.55 -5.31
N ALA A 484 18.13 -23.71 -4.85
CA ALA A 484 17.51 -25.01 -4.74
C ALA A 484 17.23 -25.61 -6.12
N THR A 485 17.53 -26.89 -6.32
CA THR A 485 17.22 -27.63 -7.55
C THR A 485 15.71 -27.84 -7.67
N CYS A 486 15.22 -27.86 -8.90
CA CYS A 486 13.82 -28.13 -9.17
C CYS A 486 13.60 -29.55 -9.68
N ASN A 487 12.52 -30.15 -9.21
CA ASN A 487 12.02 -31.39 -9.77
C ASN A 487 11.03 -31.11 -10.92
N LYS A 488 10.65 -32.18 -11.62
CA LYS A 488 9.71 -32.15 -12.75
C LYS A 488 8.38 -31.46 -12.43
N ALA A 489 7.79 -31.76 -11.27
CA ALA A 489 6.53 -31.16 -10.86
C ALA A 489 6.64 -29.63 -10.69
N GLN A 490 7.74 -29.15 -10.11
CA GLN A 490 7.97 -27.72 -9.90
C GLN A 490 8.15 -26.95 -11.21
N ILE A 491 8.96 -27.47 -12.12
CA ILE A 491 9.19 -26.84 -13.44
C ILE A 491 7.91 -26.78 -14.26
N LEU A 492 7.17 -27.88 -14.33
CA LEU A 492 5.91 -27.92 -15.10
C LEU A 492 4.83 -27.04 -14.46
N THR A 493 4.84 -26.89 -13.14
CA THR A 493 3.96 -25.93 -12.45
C THR A 493 4.33 -24.49 -12.82
N PHE A 494 5.60 -24.13 -12.88
CA PHE A 494 6.03 -22.80 -13.30
C PHE A 494 5.66 -22.53 -14.77
N LEU A 495 5.90 -23.48 -15.66
CA LEU A 495 5.50 -23.38 -17.07
C LEU A 495 4.00 -23.21 -17.26
N TRP A 496 3.20 -24.01 -16.56
CA TRP A 496 1.74 -23.93 -16.60
C TRP A 496 1.24 -22.57 -16.12
N ARG A 497 1.78 -22.07 -14.99
CA ARG A 497 1.42 -20.75 -14.46
C ARG A 497 1.87 -19.61 -15.38
N ALA A 498 3.05 -19.71 -15.98
CA ALA A 498 3.54 -18.73 -16.94
C ALA A 498 2.67 -18.65 -18.20
N ASN A 499 1.94 -19.73 -18.52
CA ASN A 499 0.94 -19.77 -19.60
C ASN A 499 -0.48 -19.41 -19.14
N GLY A 500 -0.66 -18.76 -17.97
CA GLY A 500 -1.95 -18.28 -17.47
C GLY A 500 -2.79 -19.34 -16.75
N SER A 501 -2.18 -20.45 -16.32
CA SER A 501 -2.86 -21.53 -15.56
C SER A 501 -4.10 -22.08 -16.26
N PRO A 502 -4.06 -22.45 -17.55
CA PRO A 502 -5.24 -22.93 -18.27
C PRO A 502 -5.81 -24.19 -17.62
N GLU A 503 -7.12 -24.31 -17.59
CA GLU A 503 -7.80 -25.49 -17.05
C GLU A 503 -7.55 -26.69 -17.98
N PRO A 504 -6.93 -27.79 -17.47
CA PRO A 504 -6.66 -28.95 -18.29
C PRO A 504 -7.93 -29.82 -18.48
N ALA A 505 -7.91 -30.71 -19.48
CA ALA A 505 -8.94 -31.74 -19.61
C ALA A 505 -8.98 -32.64 -18.36
N GLU A 506 -10.18 -33.19 -18.06
CA GLU A 506 -10.40 -33.93 -16.82
C GLU A 506 -9.73 -35.32 -16.77
N THR A 507 -9.23 -35.83 -17.88
CA THR A 507 -8.68 -37.19 -17.96
C THR A 507 -7.24 -37.25 -17.46
N ASN A 508 -7.02 -37.87 -16.32
CA ASN A 508 -5.70 -38.12 -15.77
C ASN A 508 -5.04 -39.39 -16.40
N PRO A 509 -3.96 -39.27 -17.20
CA PRO A 509 -3.29 -40.41 -17.75
C PRO A 509 -2.29 -41.08 -16.78
N PHE A 510 -2.02 -40.45 -15.61
CA PHE A 510 -0.97 -40.88 -14.70
C PHE A 510 -1.52 -41.64 -13.49
N ILE A 511 -0.86 -42.73 -13.11
CA ILE A 511 -1.27 -43.57 -11.96
C ILE A 511 -0.63 -43.12 -10.63
N ASP A 512 0.42 -42.28 -10.71
CA ASP A 512 1.27 -41.87 -9.57
C ASP A 512 0.98 -40.45 -9.07
N ILE A 513 -0.07 -39.78 -9.54
CA ILE A 513 -0.49 -38.45 -9.08
C ILE A 513 -1.95 -38.44 -8.61
N LYS A 514 -2.29 -37.56 -7.70
CA LYS A 514 -3.61 -37.41 -7.11
C LYS A 514 -4.16 -36.01 -7.32
N THR A 515 -5.47 -35.83 -7.33
CA THR A 515 -6.13 -34.53 -7.46
C THR A 515 -5.75 -33.51 -6.37
N ALA A 516 -5.30 -34.00 -5.20
CA ALA A 516 -4.82 -33.16 -4.10
C ALA A 516 -3.35 -32.65 -4.29
N ASP A 517 -2.62 -33.14 -5.27
CA ASP A 517 -1.26 -32.71 -5.51
C ASP A 517 -1.24 -31.29 -6.10
N TYR A 518 -0.39 -30.40 -5.57
CA TYR A 518 -0.32 -28.98 -5.99
C TYR A 518 -0.03 -28.80 -7.48
N PHE A 519 0.62 -29.79 -8.09
CA PHE A 519 1.00 -29.82 -9.50
C PHE A 519 0.02 -30.59 -10.39
N TYR A 520 -1.09 -31.10 -9.84
CA TYR A 520 -2.01 -31.98 -10.58
C TYR A 520 -2.47 -31.38 -11.91
N LYS A 521 -3.00 -30.15 -11.89
CA LYS A 521 -3.44 -29.46 -13.10
C LYS A 521 -2.30 -29.20 -14.08
N ALA A 522 -1.13 -28.84 -13.57
CA ALA A 522 0.06 -28.63 -14.41
C ALA A 522 0.52 -29.92 -15.10
N ALA A 523 0.42 -31.07 -14.42
CA ALA A 523 0.76 -32.37 -14.98
C ALA A 523 -0.19 -32.78 -16.12
N LEU A 524 -1.51 -32.59 -15.93
CA LEU A 524 -2.51 -32.88 -16.98
C LEU A 524 -2.32 -31.95 -18.18
N TRP A 525 -2.16 -30.66 -17.95
CA TRP A 525 -1.87 -29.70 -19.01
C TRP A 525 -0.59 -30.04 -19.79
N ALA A 526 0.45 -30.48 -19.12
CA ALA A 526 1.71 -30.87 -19.77
C ALA A 526 1.53 -32.15 -20.63
N ALA A 527 0.65 -33.06 -20.22
CA ALA A 527 0.27 -34.23 -21.05
C ALA A 527 -0.50 -33.81 -22.30
N GLU A 528 -1.50 -32.92 -22.17
CA GLU A 528 -2.26 -32.38 -23.31
C GLU A 528 -1.39 -31.65 -24.32
N LYS A 529 -0.36 -30.91 -23.83
CA LYS A 529 0.60 -30.21 -24.68
C LYS A 529 1.64 -31.14 -25.27
N GLY A 530 1.60 -32.44 -25.01
CA GLY A 530 2.59 -33.38 -25.48
C GLY A 530 3.99 -33.15 -24.90
N VAL A 531 4.07 -32.52 -23.73
CA VAL A 531 5.36 -32.28 -23.05
C VAL A 531 5.82 -33.51 -22.29
N VAL A 532 4.88 -34.24 -21.68
CA VAL A 532 5.13 -35.47 -20.94
C VAL A 532 4.21 -36.60 -21.42
N PHE A 533 4.72 -37.83 -21.38
CA PHE A 533 4.04 -39.02 -21.87
C PHE A 533 4.16 -40.19 -20.89
N GLY A 534 3.32 -41.20 -21.07
CA GLY A 534 3.35 -42.45 -20.33
C GLY A 534 2.30 -42.52 -19.23
N SER A 535 2.29 -43.60 -18.46
CA SER A 535 1.36 -43.87 -17.38
C SER A 535 1.86 -43.41 -16.00
N THR A 536 3.09 -42.92 -15.91
CA THR A 536 3.69 -42.35 -14.67
C THR A 536 4.23 -40.95 -14.95
N PHE A 537 3.89 -40.03 -14.05
CA PHE A 537 4.36 -38.64 -14.11
C PHE A 537 5.78 -38.49 -13.59
N GLY A 538 6.12 -39.16 -12.49
CA GLY A 538 7.44 -39.07 -11.87
C GLY A 538 7.73 -37.68 -11.28
N ALA A 539 6.84 -37.14 -10.44
CA ALA A 539 6.87 -35.76 -9.92
C ALA A 539 8.21 -35.32 -9.34
N ASN A 540 8.91 -36.23 -8.63
CA ASN A 540 10.16 -35.94 -7.92
C ASN A 540 11.42 -36.16 -8.74
N THR A 541 11.29 -36.46 -10.04
CA THR A 541 12.46 -36.58 -10.91
C THR A 541 13.20 -35.27 -11.01
N ASP A 542 14.51 -35.27 -10.76
CA ASP A 542 15.36 -34.08 -10.93
C ASP A 542 15.31 -33.60 -12.37
N CYS A 543 15.07 -32.32 -12.56
CA CYS A 543 14.95 -31.77 -13.90
C CYS A 543 16.29 -31.19 -14.38
N THR A 544 16.82 -31.78 -15.43
CA THR A 544 18.07 -31.33 -16.03
C THR A 544 17.87 -30.11 -16.93
N ARG A 545 18.95 -29.44 -17.30
CA ARG A 545 18.92 -28.31 -18.24
C ARG A 545 18.39 -28.73 -19.61
N ALA A 546 18.77 -29.92 -20.10
CA ALA A 546 18.22 -30.46 -21.33
C ALA A 546 16.70 -30.65 -21.25
N MET A 547 16.20 -31.30 -20.20
CA MET A 547 14.76 -31.47 -19.97
C MET A 547 14.02 -30.15 -19.88
N THR A 548 14.62 -29.15 -19.21
CA THR A 548 14.00 -27.81 -19.10
C THR A 548 13.81 -27.17 -20.46
N MET A 549 14.83 -27.19 -21.32
CA MET A 549 14.73 -26.64 -22.68
C MET A 549 13.72 -27.44 -23.54
N GLU A 550 13.71 -28.77 -23.45
CA GLU A 550 12.71 -29.59 -24.14
C GLU A 550 11.28 -29.24 -23.73
N TYR A 551 11.00 -29.07 -22.42
CA TYR A 551 9.67 -28.71 -21.94
C TYR A 551 9.25 -27.34 -22.46
N MET A 552 10.12 -26.33 -22.38
CA MET A 552 9.85 -25.00 -22.89
C MET A 552 9.63 -24.99 -24.40
N TRP A 553 10.46 -25.70 -25.17
CA TRP A 553 10.37 -25.82 -26.61
C TRP A 553 9.07 -26.51 -27.06
N LYS A 554 8.70 -27.61 -26.41
CA LYS A 554 7.44 -28.32 -26.67
C LYS A 554 6.21 -27.44 -26.37
N VAL A 555 6.24 -26.68 -25.25
CA VAL A 555 5.17 -25.71 -24.92
C VAL A 555 5.06 -24.62 -25.98
N ALA A 556 6.19 -24.20 -26.58
CA ALA A 556 6.21 -23.25 -27.68
C ALA A 556 5.74 -23.82 -29.02
N GLY A 557 5.36 -25.11 -29.08
CA GLY A 557 4.91 -25.79 -30.30
C GLY A 557 6.03 -26.43 -31.12
N SER A 558 7.18 -26.67 -30.51
CA SER A 558 8.35 -27.32 -31.13
C SER A 558 8.82 -26.64 -32.43
N PRO A 559 9.02 -25.30 -32.44
CA PRO A 559 9.45 -24.59 -33.64
C PRO A 559 10.85 -25.06 -34.08
N ALA A 560 11.04 -25.30 -35.39
CA ALA A 560 12.33 -25.68 -35.92
C ALA A 560 13.34 -24.53 -35.79
N PRO A 561 14.49 -24.72 -35.14
CA PRO A 561 15.53 -23.70 -35.05
C PRO A 561 16.18 -23.44 -36.40
N ALA A 562 16.64 -22.21 -36.66
CA ALA A 562 17.30 -21.85 -37.91
C ALA A 562 18.70 -22.46 -38.05
N GLY A 563 19.34 -22.81 -36.93
CA GLY A 563 20.70 -23.33 -36.88
C GLY A 563 20.89 -24.39 -35.80
N LYS A 564 22.14 -24.79 -35.60
CA LYS A 564 22.57 -25.65 -34.50
C LYS A 564 23.15 -24.81 -33.38
N ALA A 565 22.99 -25.25 -32.14
CA ALA A 565 23.71 -24.63 -31.02
C ALA A 565 25.19 -25.05 -31.07
N ASP A 566 26.09 -24.10 -30.88
CA ASP A 566 27.54 -24.33 -30.91
C ASP A 566 28.07 -24.66 -29.50
N PHE A 567 27.61 -25.81 -28.95
CA PHE A 567 28.09 -26.35 -27.68
C PHE A 567 28.81 -27.67 -27.87
N THR A 568 29.97 -27.81 -27.26
CA THR A 568 30.82 -29.01 -27.39
C THR A 568 30.21 -30.23 -26.70
N ASP A 569 29.34 -30.04 -25.76
CA ASP A 569 28.67 -31.08 -24.96
C ASP A 569 27.21 -31.33 -25.37
N VAL A 570 26.80 -30.84 -26.56
CA VAL A 570 25.47 -31.09 -27.15
C VAL A 570 25.67 -31.83 -28.47
N PRO A 571 25.61 -33.19 -28.48
CA PRO A 571 25.66 -33.95 -29.72
C PRO A 571 24.54 -33.54 -30.68
N ALA A 572 24.84 -33.46 -31.96
CA ALA A 572 23.87 -33.02 -32.98
C ALA A 572 22.67 -33.98 -33.14
N ASP A 573 22.84 -35.22 -32.74
CA ASP A 573 21.84 -36.30 -32.74
C ASP A 573 21.14 -36.50 -31.38
N ALA A 574 21.45 -35.67 -30.38
CA ALA A 574 20.77 -35.74 -29.09
C ALA A 574 19.30 -35.30 -29.23
N ASP A 575 18.39 -36.01 -28.58
CA ASP A 575 16.94 -35.73 -28.61
C ASP A 575 16.60 -34.26 -28.25
N TYR A 576 17.41 -33.66 -27.40
CA TYR A 576 17.25 -32.27 -26.93
C TYR A 576 18.02 -31.23 -27.77
N ALA A 577 18.76 -31.66 -28.82
CA ALA A 577 19.62 -30.74 -29.58
C ALA A 577 18.84 -29.59 -30.25
N GLN A 578 17.65 -29.89 -30.80
CA GLN A 578 16.78 -28.87 -31.40
C GLN A 578 16.22 -27.89 -30.35
N ALA A 579 15.84 -28.40 -29.20
CA ALA A 579 15.34 -27.57 -28.11
C ALA A 579 16.42 -26.61 -27.57
N VAL A 580 17.67 -27.08 -27.47
CA VAL A 580 18.82 -26.25 -27.07
C VAL A 580 19.13 -25.20 -28.14
N ALA A 581 19.13 -25.58 -29.43
CA ALA A 581 19.34 -24.64 -30.54
C ALA A 581 18.27 -23.54 -30.57
N TRP A 582 17.01 -23.90 -30.42
CA TRP A 582 15.89 -22.96 -30.30
C TRP A 582 16.06 -22.03 -29.09
N ALA A 583 16.47 -22.54 -27.94
CA ALA A 583 16.66 -21.74 -26.74
C ALA A 583 17.81 -20.72 -26.87
N VAL A 584 18.87 -21.07 -27.61
CA VAL A 584 19.97 -20.14 -27.95
C VAL A 584 19.50 -19.05 -28.91
N GLU A 585 18.80 -19.45 -29.99
CA GLU A 585 18.27 -18.52 -31.00
C GLU A 585 17.31 -17.47 -30.37
N ASN A 586 16.54 -17.87 -29.38
CA ASN A 586 15.60 -16.98 -28.67
C ASN A 586 16.21 -16.30 -27.42
N GLU A 587 17.54 -16.37 -27.26
CA GLU A 587 18.29 -15.75 -26.16
C GLU A 587 17.87 -16.24 -24.76
N ILE A 588 17.22 -17.40 -24.66
CA ILE A 588 16.78 -18.01 -23.40
C ILE A 588 17.99 -18.47 -22.59
N THR A 589 18.99 -19.02 -23.29
CA THR A 589 20.25 -19.48 -22.68
C THR A 589 21.45 -19.16 -23.56
N SER A 590 22.59 -18.89 -22.92
CA SER A 590 23.92 -18.78 -23.57
C SER A 590 24.88 -19.89 -23.12
N GLY A 591 24.36 -20.94 -22.48
CA GLY A 591 25.16 -22.02 -21.90
C GLY A 591 25.61 -21.77 -20.47
N THR A 592 26.66 -22.47 -20.05
CA THR A 592 27.24 -22.38 -18.70
C THR A 592 28.67 -21.82 -18.72
N GLY A 593 29.16 -21.44 -19.91
CA GLY A 593 30.50 -20.92 -20.14
C GLY A 593 31.42 -21.96 -20.82
N GLY A 594 32.53 -21.50 -21.42
CA GLY A 594 33.53 -22.36 -22.08
C GLY A 594 32.98 -23.23 -23.23
N SER A 595 31.99 -22.75 -23.98
CA SER A 595 31.32 -23.50 -25.05
C SER A 595 30.55 -24.74 -24.57
N ASN A 596 30.10 -24.74 -23.28
CA ASN A 596 29.30 -25.82 -22.72
C ASN A 596 27.86 -25.37 -22.41
N PHE A 597 26.91 -26.27 -22.64
CA PHE A 597 25.51 -26.14 -22.24
C PHE A 597 25.24 -26.81 -20.90
N SER A 598 25.97 -27.88 -20.59
CA SER A 598 25.82 -28.75 -19.42
C SER A 598 24.45 -29.45 -19.36
N PRO A 599 24.07 -30.26 -20.35
CA PRO A 599 22.72 -30.81 -20.52
C PRO A 599 22.23 -31.66 -19.32
N ALA A 600 23.14 -32.39 -18.67
CA ALA A 600 22.85 -33.27 -17.55
C ALA A 600 22.79 -32.52 -16.18
N ALA A 601 23.24 -31.27 -16.12
CA ALA A 601 23.19 -30.50 -14.88
C ALA A 601 21.74 -30.18 -14.49
N THR A 602 21.39 -30.31 -13.20
CA THR A 602 20.07 -29.92 -12.68
C THR A 602 19.90 -28.40 -12.70
N CYS A 603 18.70 -27.95 -13.00
CA CYS A 603 18.36 -26.54 -12.95
C CYS A 603 17.99 -26.10 -11.53
N THR A 604 18.50 -24.93 -11.15
CA THR A 604 18.06 -24.25 -9.93
C THR A 604 16.80 -23.40 -10.18
N ARG A 605 16.08 -23.05 -9.12
CA ARG A 605 14.89 -22.19 -9.19
C ARG A 605 15.20 -20.84 -9.83
N GLY A 606 16.33 -20.23 -9.48
CA GLY A 606 16.78 -18.97 -10.09
C GLY A 606 17.02 -19.10 -11.60
N GLN A 607 17.63 -20.20 -12.05
CA GLN A 607 17.83 -20.45 -13.48
C GLN A 607 16.51 -20.64 -14.23
N ILE A 608 15.57 -21.38 -13.65
CA ILE A 608 14.28 -21.66 -14.31
C ILE A 608 13.47 -20.38 -14.51
N VAL A 609 13.30 -19.54 -13.45
CA VAL A 609 12.58 -18.28 -13.63
C VAL A 609 13.28 -17.36 -14.62
N THR A 610 14.63 -17.39 -14.69
CA THR A 610 15.40 -16.63 -15.68
C THR A 610 15.10 -17.10 -17.10
N PHE A 611 15.05 -18.39 -17.34
CA PHE A 611 14.69 -18.95 -18.66
C PHE A 611 13.25 -18.58 -19.05
N LEU A 612 12.31 -18.68 -18.12
CA LEU A 612 10.91 -18.31 -18.35
C LEU A 612 10.77 -16.80 -18.64
N HIS A 613 11.45 -15.97 -17.87
CA HIS A 613 11.44 -14.52 -18.07
C HIS A 613 12.00 -14.13 -19.44
N ARG A 614 13.12 -14.73 -19.85
CA ARG A 614 13.71 -14.48 -21.17
C ARG A 614 12.82 -14.96 -22.33
N ALA A 615 12.08 -16.03 -22.12
CA ALA A 615 11.16 -16.55 -23.12
C ALA A 615 9.83 -15.80 -23.22
N MET A 616 9.30 -15.27 -22.10
CA MET A 616 7.91 -14.82 -21.97
C MET A 616 7.76 -13.42 -21.34
N GLY A 617 8.83 -12.86 -20.80
CA GLY A 617 8.82 -11.57 -20.10
C GLY A 617 9.11 -10.36 -20.98
N LYS A 618 9.29 -10.57 -22.30
CA LYS A 618 9.59 -9.51 -23.29
C LYS A 618 8.35 -8.68 -23.62
#